data_aad84dbe5cdc3c325e7ffb8be5761104
#
_entry.id   aad84dbe5cdc3c325e7ffb8be5761104
#
_cell.length_a   1.000
_cell.length_b   1.000
_cell.length_c   1.000
_cell.angle_alpha   90.00
_cell.angle_beta   90.00
_cell.angle_gamma   90.00
#
_symmetry.space_group_name_H-M   'P 1'
#
loop_
_entity.id
_entity.type
_entity.pdbx_description
1 polymer ?
#
loop_
_entity_poly.entity_id
_entity_poly.type
_entity_poly.pdbx_seq_one_letter_code
_entity_poly.pdbx_strand_id
1 'polypeptide(L)'
;MKKIILTAATVLLATFAAPVAAAQAAQPIELKGQVQVEKIVVENGREKHVLVEPKVVVPGDKLIFATAYRNTGSAAVNNFVVTNPIPAGVALAQDDSPLADVSVDGGKTWGKLSALTLTGKDGVKRAAQSSDVTHIRWTLASVAPGVSGTLSYHAVVR
;
A
#
# COMPACT_ATOMS: atom_id res chain seq x y z
N MET A 1 11.31 -5.74 86.62
CA MET A 1 10.42 -6.27 85.56
C MET A 1 10.71 -5.58 84.29
N LYS A 2 11.51 -6.14 83.38
CA LYS A 2 11.88 -5.51 82.08
C LYS A 2 11.03 -6.14 81.02
N LYS A 3 10.18 -5.31 80.34
CA LYS A 3 9.39 -5.70 79.18
C LYS A 3 10.23 -5.61 77.92
N ILE A 4 10.39 -6.73 77.20
CA ILE A 4 11.03 -6.84 75.90
C ILE A 4 9.95 -6.63 74.89
N ILE A 5 10.10 -5.59 74.06
CA ILE A 5 9.22 -5.32 72.89
C ILE A 5 9.90 -5.94 71.67
N LEU A 6 9.27 -6.96 71.09
CA LEU A 6 9.69 -7.63 69.88
C LEU A 6 9.05 -6.91 68.65
N THR A 7 9.86 -6.18 67.90
CA THR A 7 9.47 -5.52 66.67
C THR A 7 9.57 -6.49 65.50
N ALA A 8 8.44 -6.90 64.93
CA ALA A 8 8.40 -7.73 63.73
C ALA A 8 8.66 -6.82 62.50
N ALA A 9 9.75 -7.07 61.77
CA ALA A 9 10.05 -6.42 60.50
C ALA A 9 9.32 -7.19 59.36
N THR A 10 8.32 -6.57 58.76
CA THR A 10 7.62 -7.08 57.57
C THR A 10 8.43 -6.76 56.34
N VAL A 11 9.03 -7.77 55.70
CA VAL A 11 9.73 -7.63 54.42
C VAL A 11 8.69 -7.68 53.29
N LEU A 12 8.50 -6.55 52.63
CA LEU A 12 7.60 -6.42 51.46
C LEU A 12 8.38 -6.85 50.20
N LEU A 13 8.10 -8.05 49.67
CA LEU A 13 8.66 -8.53 48.41
C LEU A 13 7.91 -7.83 47.26
N ALA A 14 8.53 -6.84 46.64
CA ALA A 14 8.03 -6.23 45.39
C ALA A 14 8.38 -7.13 44.20
N THR A 15 7.37 -7.81 43.63
CA THR A 15 7.51 -8.56 42.38
C THR A 15 7.50 -7.58 41.21
N PHE A 16 8.67 -7.35 40.61
CA PHE A 16 8.79 -6.65 39.34
C PHE A 16 8.30 -7.57 38.22
N ALA A 17 7.08 -7.30 37.70
CA ALA A 17 6.62 -7.88 36.45
C ALA A 17 7.33 -7.15 35.30
N ALA A 18 8.28 -7.81 34.64
CA ALA A 18 8.88 -7.31 33.43
C ALA A 18 7.81 -7.26 32.30
N PRO A 19 7.71 -6.15 31.53
CA PRO A 19 6.81 -6.12 30.38
C PRO A 19 7.29 -7.14 29.35
N VAL A 20 6.47 -8.13 29.04
CA VAL A 20 6.67 -9.02 27.89
C VAL A 20 6.45 -8.13 26.65
N ALA A 21 7.53 -7.74 25.99
CA ALA A 21 7.48 -7.13 24.67
C ALA A 21 6.85 -8.17 23.73
N ALA A 22 5.60 -7.95 23.33
CA ALA A 22 4.97 -8.73 22.27
C ALA A 22 5.80 -8.51 21.01
N ALA A 23 6.57 -9.51 20.60
CA ALA A 23 7.22 -9.53 19.31
C ALA A 23 6.14 -9.40 18.25
N GLN A 24 6.14 -8.29 17.51
CA GLN A 24 5.25 -8.08 16.40
C GLN A 24 5.59 -9.16 15.38
N ALA A 25 4.68 -10.12 15.19
CA ALA A 25 4.87 -11.19 14.21
C ALA A 25 5.11 -10.55 12.85
N ALA A 26 6.25 -10.87 12.23
CA ALA A 26 6.57 -10.40 10.90
C ALA A 26 5.41 -10.75 9.97
N GLN A 27 4.93 -9.75 9.20
CA GLN A 27 3.85 -9.97 8.24
C GLN A 27 4.33 -11.04 7.26
N PRO A 28 3.57 -12.13 7.05
CA PRO A 28 4.02 -13.24 6.21
C PRO A 28 4.07 -12.89 4.72
N ILE A 29 3.57 -11.71 4.32
CA ILE A 29 3.61 -11.25 2.95
C ILE A 29 4.74 -10.25 2.76
N GLU A 30 5.67 -10.58 1.90
CA GLU A 30 6.68 -9.66 1.39
C GLU A 30 6.10 -8.84 0.25
N LEU A 31 6.37 -7.51 0.24
CA LEU A 31 5.99 -6.59 -0.82
C LEU A 31 7.24 -5.91 -1.38
N LYS A 32 7.33 -5.82 -2.71
CA LYS A 32 8.39 -5.09 -3.42
C LYS A 32 7.79 -4.19 -4.48
N GLY A 33 7.93 -2.87 -4.32
CA GLY A 33 7.53 -1.87 -5.30
C GLY A 33 8.58 -1.68 -6.38
N GLN A 34 8.12 -1.42 -7.62
CA GLN A 34 8.93 -1.08 -8.77
C GLN A 34 8.19 -0.06 -9.63
N VAL A 35 8.93 0.86 -10.24
CA VAL A 35 8.40 1.81 -11.22
C VAL A 35 9.20 1.65 -12.51
N GLN A 36 8.51 1.65 -13.65
CA GLN A 36 9.10 1.61 -14.97
C GLN A 36 8.45 2.68 -15.85
N VAL A 37 9.21 3.23 -16.79
CA VAL A 37 8.68 4.12 -17.82
C VAL A 37 8.58 3.36 -19.13
N GLU A 38 7.45 3.48 -19.81
CA GLU A 38 7.28 2.97 -21.16
C GLU A 38 7.91 3.95 -22.14
N LYS A 39 8.89 3.49 -22.90
CA LYS A 39 9.55 4.25 -23.98
C LYS A 39 9.30 3.58 -25.30
N ILE A 40 9.06 4.39 -26.33
CA ILE A 40 9.01 3.91 -27.71
C ILE A 40 10.42 4.07 -28.30
N VAL A 41 11.00 2.97 -28.73
CA VAL A 41 12.28 2.95 -29.46
C VAL A 41 12.04 2.45 -30.88
N VAL A 42 12.77 3.00 -31.84
CA VAL A 42 12.73 2.52 -33.24
C VAL A 42 13.89 1.58 -33.45
N GLU A 43 13.57 0.31 -33.70
CA GLU A 43 14.57 -0.73 -34.00
C GLU A 43 14.25 -1.33 -35.38
N ASN A 44 15.20 -1.27 -36.30
CA ASN A 44 15.05 -1.72 -37.71
C ASN A 44 13.83 -1.11 -38.43
N GLY A 45 13.51 0.19 -38.17
CA GLY A 45 12.39 0.89 -38.77
C GLY A 45 11.01 0.54 -38.18
N ARG A 46 10.97 -0.22 -37.08
CA ARG A 46 9.74 -0.58 -36.37
C ARG A 46 9.74 0.02 -34.96
N GLU A 47 8.60 0.55 -34.55
CA GLU A 47 8.40 0.99 -33.18
C GLU A 47 8.30 -0.22 -32.26
N LYS A 48 9.01 -0.13 -31.12
CA LYS A 48 9.01 -1.13 -30.07
C LYS A 48 8.83 -0.44 -28.71
N HIS A 49 7.85 -0.89 -27.95
CA HIS A 49 7.65 -0.45 -26.58
C HIS A 49 8.62 -1.19 -25.66
N VAL A 50 9.38 -0.45 -24.89
CA VAL A 50 10.34 -0.99 -23.92
C VAL A 50 10.09 -0.36 -22.56
N LEU A 51 10.22 -1.18 -21.51
CA LEU A 51 10.12 -0.72 -20.12
C LEU A 51 11.53 -0.52 -19.59
N VAL A 52 11.80 0.68 -19.09
CA VAL A 52 13.10 1.05 -18.54
C VAL A 52 12.93 1.68 -17.15
N GLU A 53 13.98 1.64 -16.35
CA GLU A 53 13.96 2.37 -15.08
C GLU A 53 13.90 3.89 -15.33
N PRO A 54 13.00 4.62 -14.62
CA PRO A 54 12.87 6.05 -14.79
C PRO A 54 14.09 6.78 -14.19
N LYS A 55 14.98 7.28 -15.03
CA LYS A 55 16.07 8.20 -14.61
C LYS A 55 15.58 9.65 -14.62
N VAL A 56 14.86 10.03 -15.65
CA VAL A 56 14.21 11.32 -15.82
C VAL A 56 12.88 11.06 -16.46
N VAL A 57 11.81 11.70 -15.94
CA VAL A 57 10.47 11.65 -16.51
C VAL A 57 10.02 13.06 -16.87
N VAL A 58 9.25 13.17 -17.94
CA VAL A 58 8.68 14.43 -18.42
C VAL A 58 7.16 14.33 -18.51
N PRO A 59 6.41 15.45 -18.48
CA PRO A 59 4.98 15.44 -18.68
C PRO A 59 4.58 14.66 -19.94
N GLY A 60 3.60 13.79 -19.80
CA GLY A 60 3.14 12.88 -20.85
C GLY A 60 3.79 11.49 -20.85
N ASP A 61 4.89 11.28 -20.12
CA ASP A 61 5.50 9.95 -19.98
C ASP A 61 4.51 8.99 -19.30
N LYS A 62 4.44 7.77 -19.83
CA LYS A 62 3.64 6.67 -19.27
C LYS A 62 4.50 5.87 -18.30
N LEU A 63 4.00 5.72 -17.09
CA LEU A 63 4.65 4.96 -16.01
C LEU A 63 3.83 3.71 -15.68
N ILE A 64 4.52 2.63 -15.35
CA ILE A 64 3.95 1.43 -14.77
C ILE A 64 4.48 1.28 -13.36
N PHE A 65 3.57 1.33 -12.40
CA PHE A 65 3.84 1.03 -11.00
C PHE A 65 3.45 -0.42 -10.73
N ALA A 66 4.40 -1.22 -10.31
CA ALA A 66 4.19 -2.63 -9.99
C ALA A 66 4.52 -2.90 -8.53
N THR A 67 3.70 -3.72 -7.89
CA THR A 67 3.94 -4.23 -6.54
C THR A 67 3.94 -5.75 -6.59
N ALA A 68 5.11 -6.34 -6.52
CA ALA A 68 5.25 -7.78 -6.37
C ALA A 68 4.92 -8.15 -4.92
N TYR A 69 4.20 -9.26 -4.75
CA TYR A 69 3.90 -9.84 -3.44
C TYR A 69 4.30 -11.31 -3.40
N ARG A 70 4.65 -11.80 -2.22
CA ARG A 70 4.94 -13.20 -1.95
C ARG A 70 4.57 -13.56 -0.52
N ASN A 71 3.83 -14.66 -0.35
CA ASN A 71 3.60 -15.23 0.96
C ASN A 71 4.80 -16.11 1.34
N THR A 72 5.60 -15.66 2.29
CA THR A 72 6.76 -16.39 2.84
C THR A 72 6.41 -17.15 4.12
N GLY A 73 5.18 -17.02 4.61
CA GLY A 73 4.67 -17.73 5.77
C GLY A 73 4.25 -19.17 5.44
N SER A 74 3.90 -19.91 6.49
CA SER A 74 3.44 -21.30 6.43
C SER A 74 1.91 -21.44 6.36
N ALA A 75 1.16 -20.34 6.46
CA ALA A 75 -0.30 -20.32 6.41
C ALA A 75 -0.80 -19.40 5.28
N ALA A 76 -2.00 -19.67 4.77
CA ALA A 76 -2.66 -18.79 3.82
C ALA A 76 -3.07 -17.47 4.50
N VAL A 77 -2.86 -16.36 3.79
CA VAL A 77 -3.34 -15.04 4.21
C VAL A 77 -4.58 -14.70 3.41
N ASN A 78 -5.70 -14.52 4.10
CA ASN A 78 -6.99 -14.24 3.48
C ASN A 78 -7.31 -12.75 3.56
N ASN A 79 -8.07 -12.26 2.58
CA ASN A 79 -8.49 -10.86 2.48
C ASN A 79 -7.32 -9.87 2.60
N PHE A 80 -6.21 -10.21 1.96
CA PHE A 80 -5.01 -9.37 2.00
C PHE A 80 -5.19 -8.13 1.11
N VAL A 81 -5.07 -6.95 1.72
CA VAL A 81 -5.25 -5.67 1.03
C VAL A 81 -3.89 -5.04 0.75
N VAL A 82 -3.63 -4.75 -0.52
CA VAL A 82 -2.47 -3.96 -0.97
C VAL A 82 -2.95 -2.58 -1.37
N THR A 83 -2.39 -1.55 -0.76
CA THR A 83 -2.74 -0.16 -1.02
C THR A 83 -1.51 0.61 -1.44
N ASN A 84 -1.60 1.31 -2.58
CA ASN A 84 -0.53 2.17 -3.08
C ASN A 84 -1.03 3.62 -3.18
N PRO A 85 -0.29 4.60 -2.66
CA PRO A 85 -0.56 6.00 -2.94
C PRO A 85 -0.22 6.32 -4.40
N ILE A 86 -1.00 7.20 -5.01
CA ILE A 86 -0.69 7.78 -6.33
C ILE A 86 0.17 9.03 -6.10
N PRO A 87 1.41 9.09 -6.61
CA PRO A 87 2.26 10.27 -6.46
C PRO A 87 1.62 11.52 -7.06
N ALA A 88 1.81 12.68 -6.42
CA ALA A 88 1.19 13.95 -6.82
C ALA A 88 1.54 14.39 -8.26
N GLY A 89 2.72 13.97 -8.77
CA GLY A 89 3.18 14.31 -10.12
C GLY A 89 2.59 13.46 -11.24
N VAL A 90 1.70 12.50 -10.93
CA VAL A 90 1.11 11.61 -11.93
C VAL A 90 -0.42 11.57 -11.83
N ALA A 91 -1.08 11.11 -12.88
CA ALA A 91 -2.49 10.77 -12.89
C ALA A 91 -2.66 9.30 -13.23
N LEU A 92 -3.63 8.62 -12.61
CA LEU A 92 -3.99 7.25 -12.97
C LEU A 92 -4.42 7.23 -14.44
N ALA A 93 -3.98 6.23 -15.22
CA ALA A 93 -4.47 6.04 -16.57
C ALA A 93 -5.90 5.48 -16.56
N GLN A 94 -6.70 5.81 -17.61
CA GLN A 94 -8.14 5.49 -17.61
C GLN A 94 -8.44 3.99 -17.77
N ASP A 95 -7.49 3.23 -18.30
CA ASP A 95 -7.62 1.81 -18.62
C ASP A 95 -7.20 0.88 -17.47
N ASP A 96 -6.90 1.46 -16.30
CA ASP A 96 -6.35 0.66 -15.21
C ASP A 96 -7.37 -0.15 -14.42
N SER A 97 -7.00 -1.40 -14.38
CA SER A 97 -7.49 -2.52 -13.59
C SER A 97 -8.93 -2.46 -13.08
N PRO A 98 -9.87 -3.14 -13.75
CA PRO A 98 -11.24 -3.28 -13.27
C PRO A 98 -11.31 -3.99 -11.90
N LEU A 99 -10.22 -4.61 -11.45
CA LEU A 99 -10.13 -5.32 -10.17
C LEU A 99 -9.73 -4.42 -9.00
N ALA A 100 -9.21 -3.22 -9.27
CA ALA A 100 -8.80 -2.30 -8.23
C ALA A 100 -9.94 -1.38 -7.79
N ASP A 101 -9.97 -1.03 -6.51
CA ASP A 101 -10.71 0.11 -5.99
C ASP A 101 -9.78 1.31 -5.87
N VAL A 102 -10.34 2.50 -6.03
CA VAL A 102 -9.59 3.75 -5.88
C VAL A 102 -10.19 4.64 -4.80
N SER A 103 -9.41 5.58 -4.32
CA SER A 103 -9.83 6.63 -3.40
C SER A 103 -9.44 7.99 -3.97
N VAL A 104 -10.29 8.99 -3.76
CA VAL A 104 -10.10 10.39 -4.18
C VAL A 104 -10.00 11.35 -2.99
N ASP A 105 -10.02 10.82 -1.77
CA ASP A 105 -10.07 11.57 -0.50
C ASP A 105 -9.00 11.14 0.51
N GLY A 106 -7.86 10.65 0.00
CA GLY A 106 -6.73 10.25 0.84
C GLY A 106 -6.90 8.88 1.52
N GLY A 107 -7.68 7.97 0.91
CA GLY A 107 -7.88 6.61 1.45
C GLY A 107 -9.02 6.50 2.45
N LYS A 108 -9.90 7.50 2.59
CA LYS A 108 -11.04 7.46 3.51
C LYS A 108 -12.21 6.69 2.93
N THR A 109 -12.55 6.95 1.66
CA THR A 109 -13.59 6.20 0.93
C THR A 109 -12.99 5.49 -0.28
N TRP A 110 -13.57 4.34 -0.62
CA TRP A 110 -13.06 3.44 -1.65
C TRP A 110 -14.19 2.94 -2.54
N GLY A 111 -13.89 2.82 -3.83
CA GLY A 111 -14.82 2.28 -4.80
C GLY A 111 -14.27 2.33 -6.21
N LYS A 112 -15.12 1.98 -7.18
CA LYS A 112 -14.79 2.16 -8.60
C LYS A 112 -14.81 3.65 -8.94
N LEU A 113 -13.86 4.11 -9.75
CA LEU A 113 -13.74 5.53 -10.10
C LEU A 113 -15.05 6.11 -10.64
N SER A 114 -15.78 5.34 -11.45
CA SER A 114 -17.07 5.75 -12.02
C SER A 114 -18.19 5.96 -10.99
N ALA A 115 -18.04 5.42 -9.78
CA ALA A 115 -19.02 5.56 -8.70
C ALA A 115 -18.65 6.66 -7.70
N LEU A 116 -17.44 7.21 -7.80
CA LEU A 116 -16.94 8.22 -6.86
C LEU A 116 -17.31 9.63 -7.30
N THR A 117 -17.54 10.49 -6.31
CA THR A 117 -17.80 11.91 -6.51
C THR A 117 -16.91 12.75 -5.61
N LEU A 118 -16.59 13.94 -6.04
CA LEU A 118 -15.90 14.97 -5.27
C LEU A 118 -16.81 16.16 -5.07
N THR A 119 -16.73 16.78 -3.90
CA THR A 119 -17.35 18.09 -3.64
C THR A 119 -16.28 19.15 -3.84
N GLY A 120 -16.52 20.06 -4.79
CA GLY A 120 -15.65 21.21 -5.04
C GLY A 120 -15.65 22.20 -3.87
N LYS A 121 -14.73 23.15 -3.89
CA LYS A 121 -14.66 24.24 -2.89
C LYS A 121 -15.92 25.12 -2.90
N ASP A 122 -16.64 25.14 -4.00
CA ASP A 122 -17.93 25.79 -4.21
C ASP A 122 -19.14 25.00 -3.69
N GLY A 123 -18.90 23.82 -3.10
CA GLY A 123 -19.94 22.91 -2.62
C GLY A 123 -20.61 22.08 -3.72
N VAL A 124 -20.22 22.23 -4.98
CA VAL A 124 -20.80 21.48 -6.10
C VAL A 124 -20.17 20.08 -6.19
N LYS A 125 -21.03 19.07 -6.32
CA LYS A 125 -20.58 17.67 -6.52
C LYS A 125 -20.33 17.44 -8.01
N ARG A 126 -19.21 16.78 -8.33
CA ARG A 126 -18.89 16.29 -9.66
C ARG A 126 -18.42 14.84 -9.63
N ALA A 127 -18.51 14.15 -10.74
CA ALA A 127 -17.88 12.85 -10.91
C ALA A 127 -16.35 12.94 -10.72
N ALA A 128 -15.79 11.94 -10.07
CA ALA A 128 -14.35 11.83 -9.92
C ALA A 128 -13.69 11.48 -11.27
N GLN A 129 -12.49 11.99 -11.48
CA GLN A 129 -11.66 11.73 -12.66
C GLN A 129 -10.36 11.03 -12.25
N SER A 130 -9.67 10.42 -13.22
CA SER A 130 -8.38 9.75 -12.97
C SER A 130 -7.35 10.66 -12.30
N SER A 131 -7.39 11.96 -12.58
CA SER A 131 -6.53 12.97 -11.97
C SER A 131 -6.83 13.24 -10.50
N ASP A 132 -8.00 12.86 -10.00
CA ASP A 132 -8.40 13.06 -8.61
C ASP A 132 -8.00 11.89 -7.71
N VAL A 133 -7.60 10.77 -8.32
CA VAL A 133 -7.25 9.56 -7.57
C VAL A 133 -5.98 9.80 -6.75
N THR A 134 -6.09 9.51 -5.46
CA THR A 134 -5.01 9.65 -4.49
C THR A 134 -4.41 8.32 -4.07
N HIS A 135 -5.21 7.25 -4.13
CA HIS A 135 -4.79 5.90 -3.75
C HIS A 135 -5.49 4.85 -4.61
N ILE A 136 -4.81 3.73 -4.81
CA ILE A 136 -5.35 2.53 -5.43
C ILE A 136 -5.13 1.34 -4.51
N ARG A 137 -6.10 0.40 -4.45
CA ARG A 137 -5.96 -0.81 -3.66
C ARG A 137 -6.52 -2.03 -4.37
N TRP A 138 -5.95 -3.18 -4.03
CA TRP A 138 -6.43 -4.49 -4.43
C TRP A 138 -6.72 -5.32 -3.19
N THR A 139 -7.77 -6.13 -3.25
CA THR A 139 -8.09 -7.12 -2.22
C THR A 139 -7.86 -8.51 -2.81
N LEU A 140 -6.86 -9.20 -2.29
CA LEU A 140 -6.56 -10.58 -2.64
C LEU A 140 -7.34 -11.50 -1.71
N ALA A 141 -8.26 -12.28 -2.26
CA ALA A 141 -9.15 -13.15 -1.47
C ALA A 141 -8.35 -14.14 -0.62
N SER A 142 -7.29 -14.72 -1.18
CA SER A 142 -6.39 -15.61 -0.45
C SER A 142 -5.02 -15.68 -1.14
N VAL A 143 -3.95 -15.67 -0.34
CA VAL A 143 -2.57 -15.87 -0.80
C VAL A 143 -2.02 -17.07 -0.05
N ALA A 144 -1.97 -18.23 -0.69
CA ALA A 144 -1.47 -19.46 -0.09
C ALA A 144 0.06 -19.38 0.17
N PRO A 145 0.62 -20.23 1.06
CA PRO A 145 2.05 -20.30 1.29
C PRO A 145 2.86 -20.46 0.00
N GLY A 146 3.91 -19.68 -0.16
CA GLY A 146 4.79 -19.71 -1.34
C GLY A 146 4.23 -19.04 -2.59
N VAL A 147 2.95 -18.67 -2.61
CA VAL A 147 2.34 -17.97 -3.76
C VAL A 147 2.90 -16.55 -3.87
N SER A 148 3.20 -16.17 -5.09
CA SER A 148 3.65 -14.82 -5.46
C SER A 148 2.87 -14.31 -6.66
N GLY A 149 2.84 -12.99 -6.82
CA GLY A 149 2.21 -12.33 -7.96
C GLY A 149 2.62 -10.87 -8.06
N THR A 150 2.05 -10.18 -9.02
CA THR A 150 2.31 -8.75 -9.24
C THR A 150 0.98 -8.03 -9.46
N LEU A 151 0.81 -6.93 -8.75
CA LEU A 151 -0.27 -5.96 -8.93
C LEU A 151 0.34 -4.73 -9.58
N SER A 152 -0.30 -4.19 -10.60
CA SER A 152 0.21 -3.03 -11.31
C SER A 152 -0.87 -2.04 -11.66
N TYR A 153 -0.48 -0.79 -11.84
CA TYR A 153 -1.31 0.25 -12.43
C TYR A 153 -0.46 1.15 -13.33
N HIS A 154 -1.13 1.74 -14.32
CA HIS A 154 -0.53 2.69 -15.24
C HIS A 154 -0.84 4.12 -14.79
N ALA A 155 0.09 5.01 -15.02
CA ALA A 155 -0.07 6.42 -14.73
C ALA A 155 0.61 7.27 -15.80
N VAL A 156 0.17 8.52 -15.93
CA VAL A 156 0.75 9.50 -16.84
C VAL A 156 1.32 10.65 -16.02
N VAL A 157 2.55 11.06 -16.34
CA VAL A 157 3.20 12.23 -15.73
C VAL A 157 2.47 13.49 -16.14
N ARG A 158 2.18 14.39 -15.18
CA ARG A 158 1.47 15.66 -15.36
C ARG A 158 2.40 16.80 -15.74
#